data_7a1eb6e06d89170bf866d918b805ccd8
#
_entry.id   7a1eb6e06d89170bf866d918b805ccd8
#
_cell.length_a   1.000
_cell.length_b   1.000
_cell.length_c   1.000
_cell.angle_alpha   90.00
_cell.angle_beta   90.00
_cell.angle_gamma   90.00
#
_symmetry.space_group_name_H-M   'P 1'
#
loop_
_entity.id
_entity.type
_entity.pdbx_description
1 polymer ?
#
loop_
_entity_poly.entity_id
_entity_poly.type
_entity_poly.pdbx_seq_one_letter_code
_entity_poly.pdbx_strand_id
1 'polypeptide(L)'
;PHFFAGFSGGRKSILPGICSQETVNENHSYKAISSPYANTGVLEHNPIHEDMLAAAKMVNVQFIFNVALDGQKKIIAAWAGDLEKAHAEGVAFIRKWSQCPSITGDIVVTSNGGYPLDQNLYQSPKAVATAEACAGEDGVIIMCCSCADGMGGTHFEKLITMGTVDEIDGYLSKIGRAHV
;
A
#
# COMPACT_ATOMS: atom_id res chain seq x y z
N PRO A 1 1.72 0.11 8.31
CA PRO A 1 2.22 0.80 7.11
C PRO A 1 1.44 0.37 5.86
N HIS A 2 1.54 1.17 4.79
CA HIS A 2 0.96 0.89 3.48
C HIS A 2 1.96 1.27 2.39
N PHE A 3 2.13 0.42 1.38
CA PHE A 3 3.27 0.48 0.48
C PHE A 3 3.36 1.75 -0.38
N PHE A 4 2.25 2.42 -0.73
CA PHE A 4 2.29 3.73 -1.41
C PHE A 4 1.52 4.85 -0.69
N ALA A 5 0.55 4.54 0.19
CA ALA A 5 -0.21 5.54 0.93
C ALA A 5 0.38 5.87 2.33
N GLY A 6 1.59 5.38 2.61
CA GLY A 6 2.28 5.55 3.88
C GLY A 6 1.74 4.67 4.99
N PHE A 7 0.53 4.90 5.43
CA PHE A 7 -0.16 4.12 6.48
C PHE A 7 -1.61 3.83 6.12
N SER A 8 -2.15 2.75 6.70
CA SER A 8 -3.57 2.40 6.64
C SER A 8 -4.38 3.18 7.70
N GLY A 9 -5.68 2.92 7.76
CA GLY A 9 -6.60 3.53 8.73
C GLY A 9 -7.04 4.94 8.36
N GLY A 10 -7.84 5.55 9.25
CA GLY A 10 -8.33 6.91 9.13
C GLY A 10 -9.05 7.20 7.81
N ARG A 11 -8.52 8.14 7.04
CA ARG A 11 -9.03 8.59 5.73
C ARG A 11 -9.23 7.46 4.69
N LYS A 12 -8.56 6.31 4.84
CA LYS A 12 -8.72 5.19 3.90
C LYS A 12 -10.10 4.54 3.94
N SER A 13 -10.87 4.73 4.99
CA SER A 13 -12.27 4.28 5.05
C SER A 13 -13.16 5.06 4.08
N ILE A 14 -12.76 6.27 3.72
CA ILE A 14 -13.47 7.11 2.75
C ILE A 14 -12.90 6.87 1.34
N LEU A 15 -11.62 7.11 1.12
CA LEU A 15 -10.94 6.86 -0.14
C LEU A 15 -9.79 5.84 0.09
N PRO A 16 -9.86 4.65 -0.48
CA PRO A 16 -10.80 4.13 -1.48
C PRO A 16 -12.12 3.56 -0.94
N GLY A 17 -12.33 3.49 0.38
CA GLY A 17 -13.31 2.64 1.03
C GLY A 17 -14.75 2.72 0.54
N ILE A 18 -15.27 3.92 0.24
CA ILE A 18 -16.64 4.16 -0.21
C ILE A 18 -16.72 4.99 -1.50
N CYS A 19 -15.59 5.21 -2.16
CA CYS A 19 -15.52 5.99 -3.39
C CYS A 19 -15.77 5.14 -4.64
N SER A 20 -16.10 5.82 -5.75
CA SER A 20 -16.24 5.16 -7.04
C SER A 20 -14.89 4.66 -7.59
N GLN A 21 -14.95 3.74 -8.56
CA GLN A 21 -13.76 3.23 -9.24
C GLN A 21 -12.96 4.36 -9.91
N GLU A 22 -13.65 5.37 -10.48
CA GLU A 22 -13.02 6.52 -11.11
C GLU A 22 -12.21 7.32 -10.10
N THR A 23 -12.78 7.61 -8.92
CA THR A 23 -12.10 8.34 -7.85
C THR A 23 -10.88 7.56 -7.35
N VAL A 24 -11.01 6.24 -7.21
CA VAL A 24 -9.88 5.37 -6.82
C VAL A 24 -8.79 5.41 -7.90
N ASN A 25 -9.14 5.34 -9.17
CA ASN A 25 -8.18 5.39 -10.27
C ASN A 25 -7.42 6.73 -10.33
N GLU A 26 -8.10 7.85 -10.08
CA GLU A 26 -7.45 9.17 -9.98
C GLU A 26 -6.49 9.24 -8.80
N ASN A 27 -6.91 8.82 -7.62
CA ASN A 27 -6.04 8.77 -6.45
C ASN A 27 -4.81 7.88 -6.68
N HIS A 28 -4.99 6.76 -7.38
CA HIS A 28 -3.95 5.80 -7.75
C HIS A 28 -3.44 6.05 -9.18
N SER A 29 -3.44 7.32 -9.63
CA SER A 29 -2.91 7.65 -10.96
C SER A 29 -1.42 7.31 -11.06
N TYR A 30 -0.96 7.05 -12.28
CA TYR A 30 0.46 6.80 -12.55
C TYR A 30 1.35 7.90 -11.97
N LYS A 31 0.97 9.18 -12.18
CA LYS A 31 1.68 10.34 -11.63
C LYS A 31 1.75 10.32 -10.10
N ALA A 32 0.66 9.96 -9.42
CA ALA A 32 0.62 9.94 -7.97
C ALA A 32 1.46 8.80 -7.37
N ILE A 33 1.36 7.59 -7.95
CA ILE A 33 2.12 6.42 -7.50
C ILE A 33 3.62 6.54 -7.82
N SER A 34 3.99 7.18 -8.93
CA SER A 34 5.40 7.42 -9.30
C SER A 34 6.07 8.52 -8.47
N SER A 35 5.34 9.18 -7.58
CA SER A 35 5.94 10.17 -6.68
C SER A 35 6.93 9.50 -5.72
N PRO A 36 8.14 10.08 -5.51
CA PRO A 36 9.10 9.56 -4.53
C PRO A 36 8.57 9.58 -3.09
N TYR A 37 7.51 10.33 -2.83
CA TYR A 37 6.83 10.37 -1.54
C TYR A 37 5.70 9.33 -1.40
N ALA A 38 5.24 8.73 -2.50
CA ALA A 38 4.24 7.65 -2.47
C ALA A 38 4.87 6.33 -2.00
N ASN A 39 5.27 6.27 -0.74
CA ASN A 39 6.09 5.20 -0.22
C ASN A 39 5.65 4.74 1.18
N THR A 40 6.10 3.55 1.56
CA THR A 40 5.80 2.96 2.88
C THR A 40 6.27 3.87 4.02
N GLY A 41 5.37 4.17 4.95
CA GLY A 41 5.68 4.98 6.12
C GLY A 41 5.80 6.50 5.87
N VAL A 42 5.62 6.97 4.63
CA VAL A 42 5.69 8.38 4.25
C VAL A 42 4.29 8.97 4.14
N LEU A 43 3.98 9.99 4.95
CA LEU A 43 2.74 10.76 4.88
C LEU A 43 2.97 12.17 4.33
N GLU A 44 4.04 12.82 4.77
CA GLU A 44 4.39 14.17 4.37
C GLU A 44 4.74 14.20 2.87
N HIS A 45 4.12 15.14 2.15
CA HIS A 45 4.23 15.29 0.68
C HIS A 45 3.80 14.07 -0.14
N ASN A 46 3.15 13.08 0.48
CA ASN A 46 2.63 11.91 -0.21
C ASN A 46 1.31 12.27 -0.91
N PRO A 47 1.27 12.37 -2.25
CA PRO A 47 0.09 12.83 -2.97
C PRO A 47 -1.11 11.89 -2.79
N ILE A 48 -0.87 10.60 -2.61
CA ILE A 48 -1.94 9.62 -2.36
C ILE A 48 -2.58 9.89 -1.00
N HIS A 49 -1.77 10.12 0.04
CA HIS A 49 -2.25 10.43 1.38
C HIS A 49 -3.00 11.75 1.42
N GLU A 50 -2.44 12.80 0.82
CA GLU A 50 -3.01 14.15 0.82
C GLU A 50 -4.37 14.18 0.14
N ASP A 51 -4.52 13.53 -1.01
CA ASP A 51 -5.79 13.41 -1.73
C ASP A 51 -6.82 12.59 -0.94
N MET A 52 -6.42 11.44 -0.34
CA MET A 52 -7.29 10.67 0.56
C MET A 52 -7.79 11.51 1.74
N LEU A 53 -6.93 12.36 2.30
CA LEU A 53 -7.28 13.23 3.41
C LEU A 53 -8.24 14.34 2.97
N ALA A 54 -8.00 14.94 1.80
CA ALA A 54 -8.89 15.93 1.22
C ALA A 54 -10.29 15.35 0.98
N ALA A 55 -10.40 14.16 0.39
CA ALA A 55 -11.66 13.46 0.20
C ALA A 55 -12.39 13.20 1.54
N ALA A 56 -11.69 12.77 2.56
CA ALA A 56 -12.27 12.53 3.88
C ALA A 56 -12.78 13.83 4.55
N LYS A 57 -12.08 14.95 4.33
CA LYS A 57 -12.53 16.27 4.79
C LYS A 57 -13.80 16.76 4.08
N MET A 58 -13.98 16.43 2.81
CA MET A 58 -15.18 16.80 2.04
C MET A 58 -16.46 16.16 2.59
N VAL A 59 -16.39 14.92 3.09
CA VAL A 59 -17.55 14.23 3.67
C VAL A 59 -17.75 14.49 5.16
N ASN A 60 -16.96 15.42 5.73
CA ASN A 60 -17.08 15.87 7.11
C ASN A 60 -17.12 14.72 8.12
N VAL A 61 -16.08 13.88 8.12
CA VAL A 61 -15.92 12.79 9.08
C VAL A 61 -15.88 13.35 10.51
N GLN A 62 -16.88 13.01 11.33
CA GLN A 62 -17.01 13.54 12.69
C GLN A 62 -16.10 12.81 13.68
N PHE A 63 -15.78 11.56 13.41
CA PHE A 63 -15.12 10.70 14.37
C PHE A 63 -14.53 9.48 13.67
N ILE A 64 -13.34 9.07 14.07
CA ILE A 64 -12.75 7.79 13.70
C ILE A 64 -12.44 6.94 14.93
N PHE A 65 -12.44 5.63 14.72
CA PHE A 65 -11.94 4.66 15.69
C PHE A 65 -10.98 3.71 14.98
N ASN A 66 -9.71 3.74 15.36
CA ASN A 66 -8.66 2.89 14.80
C ASN A 66 -8.03 2.04 15.89
N VAL A 67 -7.59 0.84 15.52
CA VAL A 67 -6.93 -0.10 16.41
C VAL A 67 -5.61 -0.58 15.82
N ALA A 68 -4.66 -0.92 16.70
CA ALA A 68 -3.50 -1.72 16.34
C ALA A 68 -3.70 -3.15 16.82
N LEU A 69 -3.28 -4.11 16.00
CA LEU A 69 -3.39 -5.53 16.27
C LEU A 69 -1.99 -6.14 16.40
N ASP A 70 -1.85 -7.13 17.27
CA ASP A 70 -0.66 -8.00 17.31
C ASP A 70 -0.69 -9.09 16.22
N GLY A 71 0.35 -9.92 16.19
CA GLY A 71 0.44 -11.04 15.24
C GLY A 71 -0.63 -12.13 15.41
N GLN A 72 -1.37 -12.11 16.54
CA GLN A 72 -2.51 -13.00 16.82
C GLN A 72 -3.86 -12.31 16.57
N LYS A 73 -3.84 -11.11 15.98
CA LYS A 73 -5.02 -10.27 15.71
C LYS A 73 -5.76 -9.78 16.97
N LYS A 74 -5.10 -9.72 18.11
CA LYS A 74 -5.63 -9.11 19.33
C LYS A 74 -5.37 -7.61 19.30
N ILE A 75 -6.33 -6.84 19.81
CA ILE A 75 -6.21 -5.37 19.94
C ILE A 75 -5.17 -5.07 21.04
N ILE A 76 -4.11 -4.36 20.66
CA ILE A 76 -3.03 -3.94 21.58
C ILE A 76 -3.07 -2.44 21.86
N ALA A 77 -3.72 -1.66 21.01
CA ALA A 77 -3.95 -0.23 21.22
C ALA A 77 -5.14 0.25 20.39
N ALA A 78 -5.77 1.36 20.83
CA ALA A 78 -6.92 1.97 20.15
C ALA A 78 -6.84 3.49 20.24
N TRP A 79 -7.30 4.16 19.18
CA TRP A 79 -7.36 5.62 19.09
C TRP A 79 -8.71 6.02 18.54
N ALA A 80 -9.32 7.01 19.17
CA ALA A 80 -10.65 7.47 18.83
C ALA A 80 -10.71 8.99 18.85
N GLY A 81 -11.46 9.60 17.94
CA GLY A 81 -11.68 11.04 17.89
C GLY A 81 -11.48 11.65 16.51
N ASP A 82 -10.90 12.84 16.49
CA ASP A 82 -10.65 13.62 15.28
C ASP A 82 -9.89 12.81 14.21
N LEU A 83 -10.30 12.98 12.95
CA LEU A 83 -9.76 12.23 11.80
C LEU A 83 -8.23 12.28 11.71
N GLU A 84 -7.64 13.47 11.87
CA GLU A 84 -6.20 13.64 11.70
C GLU A 84 -5.44 13.30 12.98
N LYS A 85 -5.91 13.78 14.13
CA LYS A 85 -5.21 13.60 15.41
C LYS A 85 -5.20 12.15 15.85
N ALA A 86 -6.33 11.46 15.84
CA ALA A 86 -6.41 10.05 16.22
C ALA A 86 -5.61 9.16 15.25
N HIS A 87 -5.62 9.48 13.95
CA HIS A 87 -4.79 8.77 12.97
C HIS A 87 -3.29 9.02 13.22
N ALA A 88 -2.89 10.26 13.49
CA ALA A 88 -1.50 10.62 13.75
C ALA A 88 -0.92 9.89 14.98
N GLU A 89 -1.69 9.81 16.07
CA GLU A 89 -1.30 9.06 17.26
C GLU A 89 -1.11 7.56 16.95
N GLY A 90 -2.05 6.97 16.19
CA GLY A 90 -1.93 5.60 15.73
C GLY A 90 -0.70 5.37 14.84
N VAL A 91 -0.42 6.29 13.92
CA VAL A 91 0.77 6.27 13.07
C VAL A 91 2.06 6.31 13.91
N ALA A 92 2.13 7.22 14.89
CA ALA A 92 3.29 7.35 15.77
C ALA A 92 3.56 6.05 16.54
N PHE A 93 2.50 5.43 17.07
CA PHE A 93 2.60 4.14 17.74
C PHE A 93 3.11 3.04 16.79
N ILE A 94 2.47 2.87 15.63
CA ILE A 94 2.86 1.84 14.65
C ILE A 94 4.29 2.06 14.16
N ARG A 95 4.70 3.29 13.89
CA ARG A 95 6.07 3.62 13.48
C ARG A 95 7.09 3.12 14.50
N LYS A 96 6.85 3.37 15.78
CA LYS A 96 7.72 2.92 16.87
C LYS A 96 7.88 1.40 16.92
N TRP A 97 6.82 0.63 16.65
CA TRP A 97 6.82 -0.82 16.82
C TRP A 97 7.05 -1.61 15.53
N SER A 98 6.85 -1.00 14.37
CA SER A 98 7.01 -1.66 13.05
C SER A 98 8.31 -1.29 12.34
N GLN A 99 8.99 -0.25 12.78
CA GLN A 99 10.24 0.18 12.16
C GLN A 99 11.38 -0.70 12.66
N CYS A 100 12.07 -1.33 11.71
CA CYS A 100 13.32 -2.06 11.98
C CYS A 100 14.41 -1.55 11.04
N PRO A 101 15.69 -1.69 11.42
CA PRO A 101 16.80 -1.41 10.52
C PRO A 101 16.71 -2.31 9.27
N SER A 102 16.92 -1.74 8.09
CA SER A 102 17.09 -2.56 6.89
C SER A 102 18.45 -3.25 6.91
N ILE A 103 18.48 -4.50 6.48
CA ILE A 103 19.71 -5.27 6.28
C ILE A 103 19.77 -5.57 4.78
N THR A 104 20.80 -5.05 4.12
CA THR A 104 20.99 -5.28 2.69
C THR A 104 21.53 -6.68 2.44
N GLY A 105 20.96 -7.39 1.48
CA GLY A 105 21.37 -8.73 1.07
C GLY A 105 21.29 -8.90 -0.44
N ASP A 106 22.12 -9.79 -0.98
CA ASP A 106 22.11 -10.15 -2.41
C ASP A 106 20.90 -11.02 -2.77
N ILE A 107 20.36 -11.75 -1.78
CA ILE A 107 19.16 -12.57 -1.92
C ILE A 107 18.22 -12.25 -0.76
N VAL A 108 17.01 -11.78 -1.09
CA VAL A 108 15.95 -11.47 -0.11
C VAL A 108 14.77 -12.41 -0.34
N VAL A 109 14.44 -13.22 0.66
CA VAL A 109 13.27 -14.10 0.63
C VAL A 109 12.13 -13.43 1.39
N THR A 110 10.96 -13.31 0.77
CA THR A 110 9.79 -12.64 1.36
C THR A 110 8.49 -13.41 1.13
N SER A 111 7.45 -13.07 1.89
CA SER A 111 6.09 -13.58 1.70
C SER A 111 5.06 -12.56 2.19
N ASN A 112 3.80 -12.70 1.76
CA ASN A 112 2.68 -11.91 2.29
C ASN A 112 2.16 -12.42 3.66
N GLY A 113 2.78 -13.44 4.26
CA GLY A 113 2.40 -13.97 5.56
C GLY A 113 1.28 -15.03 5.54
N GLY A 114 1.02 -15.63 4.39
CA GLY A 114 0.04 -16.72 4.23
C GLY A 114 -1.39 -16.25 3.99
N TYR A 115 -2.32 -17.23 3.98
CA TYR A 115 -3.73 -16.98 3.71
C TYR A 115 -4.39 -16.02 4.74
N PRO A 116 -5.24 -15.08 4.31
CA PRO A 116 -5.70 -14.81 2.92
C PRO A 116 -4.83 -13.79 2.16
N LEU A 117 -3.72 -13.36 2.72
CA LEU A 117 -2.91 -12.26 2.15
C LEU A 117 -2.10 -12.67 0.92
N ASP A 118 -1.88 -13.98 0.72
CA ASP A 118 -1.12 -14.55 -0.41
C ASP A 118 -2.00 -15.36 -1.39
N GLN A 119 -3.31 -15.17 -1.33
CA GLN A 119 -4.23 -15.99 -2.13
C GLN A 119 -4.14 -15.73 -3.64
N ASN A 120 -3.61 -14.59 -4.07
CA ASN A 120 -3.39 -14.31 -5.49
C ASN A 120 -2.17 -13.41 -5.72
N LEU A 121 -1.66 -13.44 -6.95
CA LEU A 121 -0.44 -12.72 -7.35
C LEU A 121 -0.61 -11.19 -7.22
N TYR A 122 -1.81 -10.65 -7.41
CA TYR A 122 -2.11 -9.21 -7.26
C TYR A 122 -1.76 -8.68 -5.86
N GLN A 123 -1.75 -9.52 -4.84
CA GLN A 123 -1.39 -9.13 -3.47
C GLN A 123 0.13 -9.13 -3.23
N SER A 124 0.90 -9.84 -4.05
CA SER A 124 2.35 -10.03 -3.89
C SER A 124 3.19 -8.75 -3.93
N PRO A 125 2.86 -7.72 -4.74
CA PRO A 125 3.61 -6.47 -4.76
C PRO A 125 3.80 -5.80 -3.40
N LYS A 126 2.90 -6.04 -2.45
CA LYS A 126 3.01 -5.50 -1.08
C LYS A 126 4.22 -6.04 -0.33
N ALA A 127 4.50 -7.32 -0.47
CA ALA A 127 5.67 -7.94 0.14
C ALA A 127 6.96 -7.65 -0.66
N VAL A 128 6.86 -7.60 -1.99
CA VAL A 128 7.99 -7.23 -2.85
C VAL A 128 8.47 -5.81 -2.55
N ALA A 129 7.55 -4.83 -2.44
CA ALA A 129 7.89 -3.46 -2.08
C ALA A 129 8.56 -3.34 -0.70
N THR A 130 8.25 -4.25 0.23
CA THR A 130 8.94 -4.29 1.53
C THR A 130 10.32 -4.93 1.40
N ALA A 131 10.46 -5.98 0.59
CA ALA A 131 11.71 -6.68 0.35
C ALA A 131 12.72 -5.83 -0.43
N GLU A 132 12.23 -4.97 -1.34
CA GLU A 132 13.05 -4.03 -2.11
C GLU A 132 13.92 -3.13 -1.22
N ALA A 133 13.40 -2.72 -0.05
CA ALA A 133 14.17 -1.95 0.93
C ALA A 133 15.38 -2.70 1.52
N CYS A 134 15.44 -4.02 1.32
CA CYS A 134 16.51 -4.90 1.80
C CYS A 134 17.34 -5.52 0.67
N ALA A 135 16.91 -5.38 -0.59
CA ALA A 135 17.67 -5.87 -1.73
C ALA A 135 18.80 -4.88 -2.09
N GLY A 136 20.01 -5.41 -2.31
CA GLY A 136 21.11 -4.65 -2.90
C GLY A 136 20.82 -4.29 -4.37
N GLU A 137 21.65 -3.43 -4.93
CA GLU A 137 21.68 -3.17 -6.37
C GLU A 137 21.90 -4.48 -7.10
N ASP A 138 21.35 -4.99 -8.00
CA ASP A 138 21.42 -6.33 -8.61
C ASP A 138 20.96 -7.48 -7.68
N GLY A 139 20.35 -7.20 -6.54
CA GLY A 139 19.86 -8.20 -5.60
C GLY A 139 18.65 -8.97 -6.16
N VAL A 140 18.49 -10.22 -5.73
CA VAL A 140 17.39 -11.10 -6.13
C VAL A 140 16.35 -11.15 -5.03
N ILE A 141 15.08 -10.88 -5.38
CA ILE A 141 13.95 -11.06 -4.47
C ILE A 141 13.21 -12.35 -4.82
N ILE A 142 13.12 -13.28 -3.87
CA ILE A 142 12.35 -14.51 -3.99
C ILE A 142 11.05 -14.35 -3.21
N MET A 143 9.93 -14.26 -3.93
CA MET A 143 8.59 -14.14 -3.36
C MET A 143 7.95 -15.52 -3.18
N CYS A 144 7.64 -15.88 -1.93
CA CYS A 144 6.92 -17.11 -1.58
C CYS A 144 5.44 -16.80 -1.35
N CYS A 145 4.54 -17.25 -2.22
CA CYS A 145 3.11 -17.08 -2.10
C CYS A 145 2.33 -18.27 -2.67
N SER A 146 1.16 -18.54 -2.10
CA SER A 146 0.31 -19.67 -2.51
C SER A 146 -0.35 -19.43 -3.86
N CYS A 147 -0.84 -18.23 -4.11
CA CYS A 147 -1.58 -17.83 -5.31
C CYS A 147 -2.71 -18.81 -5.68
N ALA A 148 -3.45 -19.34 -4.69
CA ALA A 148 -4.52 -20.30 -4.91
C ALA A 148 -5.62 -19.80 -5.86
N ASP A 149 -5.87 -18.47 -5.88
CA ASP A 149 -6.79 -17.78 -6.80
C ASP A 149 -6.09 -17.27 -8.08
N GLY A 150 -4.88 -17.75 -8.38
CA GLY A 150 -4.12 -17.36 -9.57
C GLY A 150 -3.68 -15.89 -9.56
N MET A 151 -3.96 -15.16 -10.63
CA MET A 151 -3.47 -13.78 -10.85
C MET A 151 -4.23 -12.73 -10.02
N GLY A 152 -5.47 -12.99 -9.61
CA GLY A 152 -6.29 -12.07 -8.82
C GLY A 152 -7.11 -11.04 -9.61
N GLY A 153 -7.04 -11.08 -10.96
CA GLY A 153 -7.88 -10.25 -11.82
C GLY A 153 -7.35 -10.19 -13.26
N THR A 154 -8.28 -10.16 -14.22
CA THR A 154 -7.95 -10.20 -15.66
C THR A 154 -7.18 -8.97 -16.14
N HIS A 155 -7.41 -7.81 -15.53
CA HIS A 155 -6.69 -6.58 -15.90
C HIS A 155 -5.24 -6.65 -15.41
N PHE A 156 -5.02 -7.10 -14.18
CA PHE A 156 -3.68 -7.29 -13.65
C PHE A 156 -2.90 -8.34 -14.45
N GLU A 157 -3.54 -9.46 -14.78
CA GLU A 157 -2.94 -10.51 -15.62
C GLU A 157 -2.50 -9.98 -16.98
N LYS A 158 -3.39 -9.22 -17.66
CA LYS A 158 -3.04 -8.59 -18.94
C LYS A 158 -1.86 -7.64 -18.82
N LEU A 159 -1.81 -6.88 -17.74
CA LEU A 159 -0.74 -5.91 -17.51
C LEU A 159 0.61 -6.61 -17.33
N ILE A 160 0.72 -7.56 -16.40
CA ILE A 160 2.00 -8.21 -16.08
C ILE A 160 2.50 -9.18 -17.17
N THR A 161 1.61 -9.59 -18.08
CA THR A 161 1.95 -10.44 -19.23
C THR A 161 2.12 -9.66 -20.54
N MET A 162 2.01 -8.34 -20.50
CA MET A 162 2.05 -7.49 -21.69
C MET A 162 3.42 -7.48 -22.39
N GLY A 163 4.51 -7.57 -21.61
CA GLY A 163 5.86 -7.55 -22.15
C GLY A 163 6.91 -7.19 -21.12
N THR A 164 7.88 -6.39 -21.53
CA THR A 164 8.96 -5.90 -20.66
C THR A 164 8.50 -4.83 -19.68
N VAL A 165 9.33 -4.54 -18.67
CA VAL A 165 9.04 -3.46 -17.69
C VAL A 165 8.86 -2.12 -18.41
N ASP A 166 9.70 -1.80 -19.41
CA ASP A 166 9.61 -0.55 -20.16
C ASP A 166 8.30 -0.44 -20.95
N GLU A 167 7.83 -1.55 -21.54
CA GLU A 167 6.55 -1.58 -22.24
C GLU A 167 5.36 -1.39 -21.30
N ILE A 168 5.40 -2.02 -20.12
CA ILE A 168 4.40 -1.87 -19.08
C ILE A 168 4.38 -0.42 -18.55
N ASP A 169 5.55 0.14 -18.25
CA ASP A 169 5.68 1.52 -17.77
C ASP A 169 5.17 2.53 -18.80
N GLY A 170 5.57 2.36 -20.06
CA GLY A 170 5.08 3.18 -21.17
C GLY A 170 3.56 3.08 -21.37
N TYR A 171 2.97 1.92 -21.15
CA TYR A 171 1.51 1.73 -21.19
C TYR A 171 0.84 2.45 -20.01
N LEU A 172 1.30 2.24 -18.78
CA LEU A 172 0.75 2.87 -17.57
C LEU A 172 0.83 4.40 -17.63
N SER A 173 1.96 4.93 -18.07
CA SER A 173 2.16 6.36 -18.29
C SER A 173 1.15 6.93 -19.31
N LYS A 174 0.91 6.21 -20.42
CA LYS A 174 -0.03 6.63 -21.48
C LYS A 174 -1.48 6.61 -21.02
N ILE A 175 -1.90 5.62 -20.24
CA ILE A 175 -3.27 5.53 -19.71
C ILE A 175 -3.47 6.38 -18.45
N GLY A 176 -2.40 6.90 -17.85
CA GLY A 176 -2.42 7.78 -16.68
C GLY A 176 -2.81 7.13 -15.36
N ARG A 177 -2.85 5.80 -15.27
CA ARG A 177 -3.21 5.04 -14.05
C ARG A 177 -2.27 3.87 -13.83
N ALA A 178 -2.04 3.55 -12.55
CA ALA A 178 -1.24 2.40 -12.13
C ALA A 178 -2.10 1.17 -11.76
N HIS A 179 -3.42 1.34 -11.65
CA HIS A 179 -4.39 0.25 -11.48
C HIS A 179 -5.36 0.21 -12.65
N VAL A 180 -5.60 -0.98 -13.16
CA VAL A 180 -6.54 -1.24 -14.24
C VAL A 180 -7.66 -2.14 -13.73
#